data_d69d23e12c85de22c71052d0866a5f3c
#
_entry.id   d69d23e12c85de22c71052d0866a5f3c
#
_cell.length_a   1.000
_cell.length_b   1.000
_cell.length_c   1.000
_cell.angle_alpha   90.00
_cell.angle_beta   90.00
_cell.angle_gamma   90.00
#
_symmetry.space_group_name_H-M   'P 1'
#
loop_
_entity.id
_entity.type
_entity.pdbx_description
1 polymer ?
#
loop_
_entity_poly.entity_id
_entity_poly.type
_entity_poly.pdbx_seq_one_letter_code
_entity_poly.pdbx_strand_id
1 'polypeptide(L)'
;VLFAYATHSTSLGPKNLLVSGDVHGLAEQFLERYLGPITIAPAFAGASGDIDPWVRVLPEFRTERGWVPEPVLMGTMLGEEVARVAEGIKSLNSNGPIKTVFKTLRLPAKAREAETGAPESTRPINLTVGRVGAVAFVGFGGEVFNAIGQAIKTASPFKTTFILTHCNGASGYVPTTTSYAEGGYEVESTPFAPGADERLMEAALAGLKELL
;
A
#
# COMPACT_ATOMS: atom_id res chain seq x y z
N VAL A 1 -2.19 13.67 11.61
CA VAL A 1 -1.33 12.46 11.62
C VAL A 1 -1.49 11.74 10.32
N LEU A 2 -0.39 11.45 9.62
CA LEU A 2 -0.39 10.66 8.39
C LEU A 2 0.21 9.29 8.68
N PHE A 3 -0.46 8.22 8.28
CA PHE A 3 0.04 6.86 8.45
C PHE A 3 -0.22 5.99 7.23
N ALA A 4 0.52 4.90 7.11
CA ALA A 4 0.30 3.88 6.10
C ALA A 4 0.40 2.50 6.73
N TYR A 5 -0.49 1.61 6.32
CA TYR A 5 -0.50 0.23 6.76
C TYR A 5 -0.77 -0.71 5.58
N ALA A 6 0.00 -1.79 5.52
CA ALA A 6 -0.10 -2.75 4.44
C ALA A 6 -1.12 -3.84 4.80
N THR A 7 -2.39 -3.59 4.45
CA THR A 7 -3.47 -4.58 4.44
C THR A 7 -4.55 -4.13 3.46
N HIS A 8 -5.24 -5.08 2.87
CA HIS A 8 -6.49 -4.78 2.16
C HIS A 8 -7.59 -4.35 3.16
N SER A 9 -8.41 -3.39 2.76
CA SER A 9 -9.63 -2.99 3.51
C SER A 9 -10.82 -3.85 3.08
N THR A 10 -10.74 -5.16 3.34
CA THR A 10 -11.68 -6.18 2.84
C THR A 10 -12.28 -7.05 3.95
N SER A 11 -12.14 -6.64 5.22
CA SER A 11 -12.59 -7.44 6.37
C SER A 11 -14.11 -7.65 6.42
N LEU A 12 -14.91 -6.72 5.86
CA LEU A 12 -16.35 -6.87 5.72
C LEU A 12 -16.77 -7.93 4.67
N GLY A 13 -15.85 -8.27 3.76
CA GLY A 13 -16.07 -9.26 2.73
C GLY A 13 -17.05 -8.84 1.63
N PRO A 14 -17.25 -9.71 0.62
CA PRO A 14 -17.98 -9.37 -0.62
C PRO A 14 -19.49 -9.22 -0.45
N LYS A 15 -20.06 -9.61 0.68
CA LYS A 15 -21.50 -9.46 0.99
C LYS A 15 -21.85 -8.05 1.48
N ASN A 16 -20.87 -7.25 1.88
CA ASN A 16 -21.10 -5.86 2.22
C ASN A 16 -21.31 -5.05 0.93
N LEU A 17 -22.48 -4.45 0.77
CA LEU A 17 -22.84 -3.60 -0.37
C LEU A 17 -22.82 -2.11 -0.03
N LEU A 18 -22.36 -1.74 1.16
CA LEU A 18 -22.26 -0.35 1.58
C LEU A 18 -20.83 0.14 1.47
N VAL A 19 -20.66 1.43 1.19
CA VAL A 19 -19.33 2.08 1.21
C VAL A 19 -18.80 2.08 2.64
N SER A 20 -17.57 1.63 2.81
CA SER A 20 -16.89 1.58 4.11
C SER A 20 -15.40 1.84 3.92
N GLY A 21 -14.81 2.59 4.86
CA GLY A 21 -13.34 2.70 4.98
C GLY A 21 -12.69 1.47 5.62
N ASP A 22 -13.50 0.50 6.07
CA ASP A 22 -13.06 -0.76 6.68
C ASP A 22 -11.99 -0.52 7.77
N VAL A 23 -10.93 -1.30 7.82
CA VAL A 23 -9.84 -1.20 8.81
C VAL A 23 -9.20 0.19 8.84
N HIS A 24 -8.85 0.73 7.67
CA HIS A 24 -8.19 2.03 7.59
C HIS A 24 -9.09 3.17 8.08
N GLY A 25 -10.33 3.23 7.59
CA GLY A 25 -11.26 4.29 7.97
C GLY A 25 -11.65 4.24 9.46
N LEU A 26 -11.68 3.06 10.07
CA LEU A 26 -11.94 2.94 11.51
C LEU A 26 -10.71 3.34 12.35
N ALA A 27 -9.49 3.07 11.86
CA ALA A 27 -8.28 3.59 12.48
C ALA A 27 -8.19 5.12 12.41
N GLU A 28 -8.57 5.72 11.27
CA GLU A 28 -8.69 7.18 11.12
C GLU A 28 -9.64 7.77 12.16
N GLN A 29 -10.87 7.21 12.24
CA GLN A 29 -11.87 7.68 13.20
C GLN A 29 -11.42 7.51 14.66
N PHE A 30 -10.73 6.41 14.97
CA PHE A 30 -10.16 6.20 16.31
C PHE A 30 -9.16 7.30 16.65
N LEU A 31 -8.20 7.55 15.75
CA LEU A 31 -7.15 8.55 15.95
C LEU A 31 -7.71 9.97 16.09
N GLU A 32 -8.66 10.36 15.25
CA GLU A 32 -9.29 11.68 15.29
C GLU A 32 -10.04 11.91 16.59
N ARG A 33 -10.71 10.88 17.11
CA ARG A 33 -11.37 10.95 18.43
C ARG A 33 -10.37 10.99 19.58
N TYR A 34 -9.33 10.15 19.52
CA TYR A 34 -8.33 10.02 20.57
C TYR A 34 -7.46 11.28 20.70
N LEU A 35 -6.98 11.81 19.59
CA LEU A 35 -6.08 12.97 19.53
C LEU A 35 -6.82 14.33 19.58
N GLY A 36 -8.13 14.32 19.42
CA GLY A 36 -8.99 15.49 19.59
C GLY A 36 -9.54 16.11 18.29
N PRO A 37 -10.49 17.03 18.42
CA PRO A 37 -11.43 17.43 17.35
C PRO A 37 -10.80 18.21 16.19
N ILE A 38 -9.56 18.64 16.29
CA ILE A 38 -8.84 19.34 15.20
C ILE A 38 -7.88 18.42 14.46
N THR A 39 -7.80 17.14 14.87
CA THR A 39 -6.91 16.16 14.24
C THR A 39 -7.54 15.63 12.98
N ILE A 40 -6.75 15.55 11.92
CA ILE A 40 -7.07 14.82 10.68
C ILE A 40 -6.02 13.70 10.58
N ALA A 41 -6.48 12.48 10.41
CA ALA A 41 -5.62 11.28 10.42
C ALA A 41 -5.79 10.42 9.16
N PRO A 42 -5.44 10.92 7.96
CA PRO A 42 -5.58 10.14 6.75
C PRO A 42 -4.67 8.91 6.73
N ALA A 43 -5.22 7.79 6.30
CA ALA A 43 -4.53 6.53 6.08
C ALA A 43 -4.17 6.33 4.61
N PHE A 44 -3.03 5.74 4.36
CA PHE A 44 -2.66 5.21 3.05
C PHE A 44 -2.59 3.69 3.08
N ALA A 45 -3.12 3.06 2.04
CA ALA A 45 -2.88 1.66 1.78
C ALA A 45 -1.41 1.46 1.39
N GLY A 46 -0.69 0.69 2.18
CA GLY A 46 0.70 0.32 1.93
C GLY A 46 0.82 -0.77 0.86
N ALA A 47 2.00 -1.38 0.76
CA ALA A 47 2.22 -2.53 -0.11
C ALA A 47 1.43 -3.74 0.42
N SER A 48 0.20 -3.87 -0.01
CA SER A 48 -0.81 -4.80 0.52
C SER A 48 -1.31 -5.83 -0.50
N GLY A 49 -0.67 -5.92 -1.68
CA GLY A 49 -1.17 -6.79 -2.74
C GLY A 49 -1.36 -8.25 -2.33
N ASP A 50 -0.60 -8.74 -1.38
CA ASP A 50 -0.65 -10.09 -0.79
C ASP A 50 -1.02 -10.10 0.70
N ILE A 51 -1.60 -9.02 1.23
CA ILE A 51 -1.94 -8.91 2.65
C ILE A 51 -3.44 -8.72 2.84
N ASP A 52 -4.13 -9.80 3.15
CA ASP A 52 -5.53 -9.78 3.57
C ASP A 52 -5.67 -9.53 5.08
N PRO A 53 -6.79 -8.99 5.56
CA PRO A 53 -7.08 -8.88 6.98
C PRO A 53 -7.12 -10.27 7.64
N TRP A 54 -6.36 -10.46 8.73
CA TRP A 54 -6.23 -11.76 9.39
C TRP A 54 -7.56 -12.33 9.94
N VAL A 55 -8.49 -11.47 10.36
CA VAL A 55 -9.81 -11.91 10.85
C VAL A 55 -10.67 -12.52 9.75
N ARG A 56 -10.38 -12.23 8.50
CA ARG A 56 -11.03 -12.86 7.35
C ARG A 56 -10.60 -14.30 7.15
N VAL A 57 -9.41 -14.64 7.62
CA VAL A 57 -8.84 -15.98 7.56
C VAL A 57 -9.37 -16.88 8.71
N LEU A 58 -9.99 -16.27 9.73
CA LEU A 58 -10.54 -16.96 10.91
C LEU A 58 -12.07 -16.81 10.98
N PRO A 59 -12.82 -17.34 9.99
CA PRO A 59 -14.27 -17.07 9.85
C PRO A 59 -15.12 -17.58 11.01
N GLU A 60 -14.62 -18.48 11.84
CA GLU A 60 -15.35 -19.10 12.95
C GLU A 60 -15.05 -18.44 14.30
N PHE A 61 -14.25 -17.41 14.34
CA PHE A 61 -13.93 -16.69 15.57
C PHE A 61 -15.05 -15.70 15.95
N ARG A 62 -16.31 -16.19 15.94
CA ARG A 62 -17.47 -15.40 16.33
C ARG A 62 -18.00 -15.91 17.67
N THR A 63 -18.13 -14.98 18.61
CA THR A 63 -18.91 -15.21 19.81
C THR A 63 -20.21 -14.41 19.70
N GLU A 64 -21.36 -15.02 19.95
CA GLU A 64 -22.65 -14.33 19.86
C GLU A 64 -22.81 -13.23 20.91
N ARG A 65 -22.08 -13.29 22.02
CA ARG A 65 -22.08 -12.27 23.07
C ARG A 65 -20.79 -11.43 22.97
N GLY A 66 -20.98 -10.12 22.78
CA GLY A 66 -19.87 -9.17 22.74
C GLY A 66 -19.06 -9.25 21.43
N TRP A 67 -19.64 -9.80 20.36
CA TRP A 67 -19.01 -9.77 19.06
C TRP A 67 -18.73 -8.31 18.64
N VAL A 68 -17.48 -8.06 18.30
CA VAL A 68 -17.04 -6.79 17.74
C VAL A 68 -16.81 -7.02 16.24
N PRO A 69 -17.44 -6.24 15.37
CA PRO A 69 -17.19 -6.34 13.94
C PRO A 69 -15.70 -6.31 13.62
N GLU A 70 -15.26 -7.19 12.76
CA GLU A 70 -13.86 -7.38 12.41
C GLU A 70 -13.14 -6.05 12.05
N PRO A 71 -13.74 -5.16 11.23
CA PRO A 71 -13.11 -3.88 10.94
C PRO A 71 -12.93 -3.00 12.18
N VAL A 72 -13.90 -3.05 13.12
CA VAL A 72 -13.79 -2.27 14.38
C VAL A 72 -12.63 -2.77 15.22
N LEU A 73 -12.49 -4.08 15.36
CA LEU A 73 -11.37 -4.66 16.11
C LEU A 73 -10.03 -4.29 15.49
N MET A 74 -9.86 -4.56 14.20
CA MET A 74 -8.59 -4.28 13.53
C MET A 74 -8.29 -2.79 13.41
N GLY A 75 -9.31 -1.99 13.11
CA GLY A 75 -9.18 -0.55 13.02
C GLY A 75 -8.80 0.09 14.36
N THR A 76 -9.36 -0.40 15.47
CA THR A 76 -8.98 0.05 16.82
C THR A 76 -7.54 -0.33 17.14
N MET A 77 -7.14 -1.58 16.91
CA MET A 77 -5.76 -2.04 17.16
C MET A 77 -4.74 -1.23 16.33
N LEU A 78 -5.04 -1.00 15.06
CA LEU A 78 -4.20 -0.16 14.19
C LEU A 78 -4.15 1.29 14.70
N GLY A 79 -5.28 1.85 15.08
CA GLY A 79 -5.37 3.21 15.62
C GLY A 79 -4.58 3.38 16.91
N GLU A 80 -4.65 2.42 17.83
CA GLU A 80 -3.85 2.41 19.08
C GLU A 80 -2.35 2.38 18.79
N GLU A 81 -1.91 1.54 17.84
CA GLU A 81 -0.49 1.47 17.47
C GLU A 81 -0.01 2.77 16.80
N VAL A 82 -0.80 3.35 15.92
CA VAL A 82 -0.48 4.64 15.29
C VAL A 82 -0.43 5.76 16.33
N ALA A 83 -1.36 5.79 17.31
CA ALA A 83 -1.33 6.76 18.42
C ALA A 83 -0.04 6.61 19.23
N ARG A 84 0.31 5.39 19.63
CA ARG A 84 1.55 5.10 20.36
C ARG A 84 2.80 5.58 19.60
N VAL A 85 2.86 5.34 18.29
CA VAL A 85 3.98 5.81 17.45
C VAL A 85 3.99 7.34 17.36
N ALA A 86 2.84 7.96 17.14
CA ALA A 86 2.71 9.42 17.03
C ALA A 86 3.13 10.13 18.31
N GLU A 87 2.73 9.65 19.48
CA GLU A 87 3.15 10.17 20.79
C GLU A 87 4.67 10.00 21.02
N GLY A 88 5.27 9.02 20.39
CA GLY A 88 6.72 8.78 20.39
C GLY A 88 7.53 9.82 19.59
N ILE A 89 6.90 10.57 18.69
CA ILE A 89 7.59 11.57 17.86
C ILE A 89 7.96 12.79 18.71
N LYS A 90 9.23 12.99 18.94
CA LYS A 90 9.74 14.05 19.83
C LYS A 90 10.08 15.36 19.10
N SER A 91 10.25 15.33 17.80
CA SER A 91 10.59 16.51 17.01
C SER A 91 9.84 16.52 15.68
N LEU A 92 9.33 17.69 15.34
CA LEU A 92 8.69 17.95 14.06
C LEU A 92 9.55 18.91 13.26
N ASN A 93 9.72 18.65 11.98
CA ASN A 93 10.39 19.56 11.05
C ASN A 93 9.41 19.96 9.95
N SER A 94 9.06 21.25 9.92
CA SER A 94 8.16 21.84 8.93
C SER A 94 8.91 22.42 7.71
N ASN A 95 10.23 22.44 7.75
CA ASN A 95 11.07 23.01 6.71
C ASN A 95 11.65 21.92 5.83
N GLY A 96 11.56 22.09 4.54
CA GLY A 96 12.17 21.19 3.58
C GLY A 96 11.52 21.28 2.19
N PRO A 97 12.20 20.81 1.16
CA PRO A 97 11.66 20.86 -0.18
C PRO A 97 10.51 19.87 -0.34
N ILE A 98 9.56 20.25 -1.19
CA ILE A 98 8.59 19.34 -1.78
C ILE A 98 9.03 19.10 -3.22
N LYS A 99 9.32 17.85 -3.55
CA LYS A 99 9.71 17.43 -4.91
C LYS A 99 8.88 16.22 -5.30
N THR A 100 8.55 16.10 -6.57
CA THR A 100 7.84 14.94 -7.13
C THR A 100 8.37 14.56 -8.49
N VAL A 101 8.34 13.27 -8.79
CA VAL A 101 8.63 12.69 -10.10
C VAL A 101 7.51 11.75 -10.45
N PHE A 102 6.95 11.87 -11.64
CA PHE A 102 5.94 10.97 -12.19
C PHE A 102 6.47 10.29 -13.45
N LYS A 103 6.32 8.97 -13.52
CA LYS A 103 6.74 8.16 -14.67
C LYS A 103 5.67 7.12 -14.99
N THR A 104 5.44 6.86 -16.26
CA THR A 104 4.73 5.65 -16.70
C THR A 104 5.77 4.64 -17.15
N LEU A 105 5.84 3.53 -16.45
CA LEU A 105 6.77 2.43 -16.74
C LEU A 105 6.08 1.41 -17.65
N ARG A 106 6.86 0.70 -18.46
CA ARG A 106 6.41 -0.48 -19.18
C ARG A 106 7.05 -1.71 -18.55
N LEU A 107 6.23 -2.53 -17.92
CA LEU A 107 6.66 -3.75 -17.25
C LEU A 107 6.35 -4.97 -18.10
N PRO A 108 7.12 -6.08 -17.98
CA PRO A 108 6.80 -7.34 -18.61
C PRO A 108 5.36 -7.76 -18.30
N ALA A 109 4.63 -8.22 -19.31
CA ALA A 109 3.24 -8.63 -19.19
C ALA A 109 3.04 -10.03 -19.73
N LYS A 110 2.02 -10.73 -19.21
CA LYS A 110 1.55 -11.99 -19.80
C LYS A 110 1.10 -11.74 -21.24
N ALA A 111 1.38 -12.66 -22.14
CA ALA A 111 1.10 -12.47 -23.58
C ALA A 111 -0.34 -12.07 -23.90
N ARG A 112 -1.32 -12.63 -23.16
CA ARG A 112 -2.75 -12.28 -23.28
C ARG A 112 -3.12 -10.87 -22.81
N GLU A 113 -2.26 -10.27 -22.00
CA GLU A 113 -2.47 -8.97 -21.34
C GLU A 113 -1.57 -7.88 -21.93
N ALA A 114 -0.76 -8.22 -22.94
CA ALA A 114 0.10 -7.27 -23.61
C ALA A 114 -0.73 -6.24 -24.38
N GLU A 115 -0.25 -5.01 -24.38
CA GLU A 115 -0.88 -3.93 -25.12
C GLU A 115 -0.70 -4.16 -26.64
N THR A 116 -1.79 -4.08 -27.40
CA THR A 116 -1.77 -4.30 -28.85
C THR A 116 -0.83 -3.29 -29.54
N GLY A 117 0.10 -3.82 -30.34
CA GLY A 117 1.09 -3.00 -31.07
C GLY A 117 2.33 -2.63 -30.27
N ALA A 118 2.48 -3.08 -29.04
CA ALA A 118 3.73 -2.91 -28.29
C ALA A 118 4.82 -3.83 -28.89
N PRO A 119 6.08 -3.36 -29.01
CA PRO A 119 7.18 -4.15 -29.58
C PRO A 119 7.55 -5.38 -28.72
N GLU A 120 7.21 -5.36 -27.44
CA GLU A 120 7.35 -6.44 -26.49
C GLU A 120 6.03 -6.64 -25.74
N SER A 121 5.83 -7.82 -25.15
CA SER A 121 4.71 -8.08 -24.25
C SER A 121 4.87 -7.25 -22.97
N THR A 122 4.42 -6.01 -22.99
CA THR A 122 4.52 -5.07 -21.87
C THR A 122 3.18 -4.42 -21.55
N ARG A 123 3.01 -3.99 -20.31
CA ARG A 123 1.85 -3.23 -19.83
C ARG A 123 2.29 -2.01 -19.03
N PRO A 124 1.60 -0.87 -19.16
CA PRO A 124 1.94 0.32 -18.42
C PRO A 124 1.54 0.23 -16.95
N ILE A 125 2.35 0.82 -16.08
CA ILE A 125 2.03 1.12 -14.69
C ILE A 125 2.57 2.50 -14.33
N ASN A 126 1.81 3.26 -13.58
CA ASN A 126 2.23 4.57 -13.12
C ASN A 126 3.05 4.44 -11.84
N LEU A 127 4.12 5.21 -11.77
CA LEU A 127 4.99 5.39 -10.63
C LEU A 127 5.05 6.87 -10.27
N THR A 128 4.72 7.19 -9.03
CA THR A 128 4.89 8.53 -8.46
C THR A 128 5.91 8.43 -7.33
N VAL A 129 6.96 9.21 -7.40
CA VAL A 129 7.93 9.33 -6.30
C VAL A 129 7.95 10.77 -5.82
N GLY A 130 7.89 10.97 -4.51
CA GLY A 130 7.89 12.31 -3.94
C GLY A 130 8.64 12.38 -2.62
N ARG A 131 8.98 13.60 -2.22
CA ARG A 131 9.47 13.88 -0.87
C ARG A 131 8.82 15.13 -0.29
N VAL A 132 8.61 15.11 1.01
CA VAL A 132 8.27 16.28 1.81
C VAL A 132 9.32 16.38 2.92
N GLY A 133 10.22 17.33 2.81
CA GLY A 133 11.37 17.40 3.72
C GLY A 133 12.21 16.12 3.67
N ALA A 134 12.33 15.43 4.80
CA ALA A 134 13.11 14.20 4.97
C ALA A 134 12.29 12.90 4.75
N VAL A 135 10.98 13.02 4.49
CA VAL A 135 10.09 11.88 4.28
C VAL A 135 9.85 11.67 2.79
N ALA A 136 10.05 10.46 2.33
CA ALA A 136 9.80 10.07 0.95
C ALA A 136 8.51 9.25 0.80
N PHE A 137 7.93 9.29 -0.40
CA PHE A 137 6.73 8.60 -0.79
C PHE A 137 6.96 7.91 -2.13
N VAL A 138 6.57 6.66 -2.25
CA VAL A 138 6.59 5.89 -3.51
C VAL A 138 5.20 5.33 -3.72
N GLY A 139 4.53 5.83 -4.75
CA GLY A 139 3.17 5.45 -5.10
C GLY A 139 3.12 4.66 -6.41
N PHE A 140 2.40 3.56 -6.41
CA PHE A 140 2.21 2.68 -7.56
C PHE A 140 0.76 2.68 -8.02
N GLY A 141 0.56 2.76 -9.33
CA GLY A 141 -0.74 2.60 -9.97
C GLY A 141 -1.20 1.14 -10.05
N GLY A 142 -0.97 0.37 -9.00
CA GLY A 142 -1.30 -1.05 -8.88
C GLY A 142 -1.16 -1.53 -7.45
N GLU A 143 -1.29 -2.83 -7.26
CA GLU A 143 -1.31 -3.52 -5.97
C GLU A 143 -0.02 -4.34 -5.81
N VAL A 144 1.03 -3.69 -5.30
CA VAL A 144 2.32 -4.35 -5.14
C VAL A 144 2.35 -5.24 -3.90
N PHE A 145 3.03 -6.38 -4.01
CA PHE A 145 3.25 -7.30 -2.90
C PHE A 145 4.10 -6.67 -1.80
N ASN A 146 3.90 -7.13 -0.57
CA ASN A 146 4.54 -6.56 0.62
C ASN A 146 6.07 -6.62 0.53
N ALA A 147 6.62 -7.73 0.04
CA ALA A 147 8.06 -7.91 -0.11
C ALA A 147 8.70 -6.83 -1.00
N ILE A 148 8.02 -6.39 -2.07
CA ILE A 148 8.48 -5.29 -2.93
C ILE A 148 8.57 -3.99 -2.13
N GLY A 149 7.52 -3.68 -1.37
CA GLY A 149 7.48 -2.50 -0.52
C GLY A 149 8.59 -2.48 0.53
N GLN A 150 8.85 -3.61 1.18
CA GLN A 150 9.92 -3.75 2.17
C GLN A 150 11.30 -3.61 1.55
N ALA A 151 11.53 -4.21 0.38
CA ALA A 151 12.80 -4.08 -0.34
C ALA A 151 13.10 -2.61 -0.71
N ILE A 152 12.10 -1.88 -1.20
CA ILE A 152 12.25 -0.45 -1.52
C ILE A 152 12.55 0.36 -0.26
N LYS A 153 11.83 0.14 0.84
CA LYS A 153 12.09 0.83 2.11
C LYS A 153 13.51 0.59 2.61
N THR A 154 13.97 -0.66 2.54
CA THR A 154 15.32 -1.05 2.99
C THR A 154 16.42 -0.40 2.16
N ALA A 155 16.23 -0.30 0.84
CA ALA A 155 17.21 0.27 -0.09
C ALA A 155 17.06 1.79 -0.31
N SER A 156 16.04 2.41 0.29
CA SER A 156 15.77 3.83 0.15
C SER A 156 16.89 4.69 0.73
N PRO A 157 17.29 5.77 0.05
CA PRO A 157 18.22 6.73 0.62
C PRO A 157 17.59 7.62 1.71
N PHE A 158 16.26 7.55 1.90
CA PHE A 158 15.52 8.27 2.92
C PHE A 158 15.24 7.37 4.12
N LYS A 159 15.49 7.86 5.33
CA LYS A 159 15.24 7.11 6.57
C LYS A 159 13.76 6.69 6.72
N THR A 160 12.85 7.53 6.21
CA THR A 160 11.41 7.27 6.23
C THR A 160 10.87 7.31 4.82
N THR A 161 10.36 6.18 4.35
CA THR A 161 9.76 6.02 3.02
C THR A 161 8.40 5.34 3.15
N PHE A 162 7.36 6.02 2.70
CA PHE A 162 6.03 5.47 2.58
C PHE A 162 5.87 4.77 1.22
N ILE A 163 5.29 3.59 1.24
CA ILE A 163 4.86 2.88 0.03
C ILE A 163 3.35 2.99 -0.05
N LEU A 164 2.83 3.35 -1.22
CA LEU A 164 1.41 3.58 -1.46
C LEU A 164 0.97 2.76 -2.66
N THR A 165 -0.10 2.01 -2.51
CA THR A 165 -0.78 1.31 -3.61
C THR A 165 -1.96 2.13 -4.12
N HIS A 166 -2.54 1.74 -5.25
CA HIS A 166 -3.66 2.43 -5.89
C HIS A 166 -3.41 3.93 -6.19
N CYS A 167 -2.14 4.30 -6.34
CA CYS A 167 -1.74 5.68 -6.56
C CYS A 167 -1.64 6.00 -8.05
N ASN A 168 -2.54 6.86 -8.55
CA ASN A 168 -2.58 7.30 -9.94
C ASN A 168 -2.76 6.17 -10.97
N GLY A 169 -3.52 5.13 -10.64
CA GLY A 169 -3.83 4.05 -11.56
C GLY A 169 -4.38 2.80 -10.89
N ALA A 170 -4.80 1.85 -11.71
CA ALA A 170 -5.36 0.56 -11.31
C ALA A 170 -4.89 -0.54 -12.28
N SER A 171 -3.58 -0.79 -12.31
CA SER A 171 -2.97 -1.74 -13.26
C SER A 171 -3.03 -3.21 -12.79
N GLY A 172 -3.64 -3.48 -11.62
CA GLY A 172 -3.72 -4.82 -11.02
C GLY A 172 -2.53 -5.16 -10.13
N TYR A 173 -2.43 -6.43 -9.76
CA TYR A 173 -1.38 -6.94 -8.87
C TYR A 173 0.00 -6.92 -9.50
N VAL A 174 1.02 -6.67 -8.67
CA VAL A 174 2.43 -6.87 -9.03
C VAL A 174 3.04 -7.83 -8.01
N PRO A 175 2.99 -9.16 -8.30
CA PRO A 175 3.64 -10.17 -7.46
C PRO A 175 5.16 -10.11 -7.57
N THR A 176 5.86 -10.68 -6.58
CA THR A 176 7.28 -10.95 -6.73
C THR A 176 7.51 -12.05 -7.77
N THR A 177 8.65 -12.05 -8.43
CA THR A 177 9.02 -13.10 -9.40
C THR A 177 8.96 -14.50 -8.76
N THR A 178 9.33 -14.63 -7.49
CA THR A 178 9.29 -15.91 -6.76
C THR A 178 7.87 -16.42 -6.51
N SER A 179 6.90 -15.54 -6.28
CA SER A 179 5.51 -15.91 -6.00
C SER A 179 4.82 -16.62 -7.17
N TYR A 180 5.34 -16.48 -8.39
CA TYR A 180 4.76 -17.20 -9.55
C TYR A 180 4.88 -18.73 -9.43
N ALA A 181 5.86 -19.23 -8.70
CA ALA A 181 5.99 -20.66 -8.42
C ALA A 181 4.99 -21.17 -7.36
N GLU A 182 4.52 -20.27 -6.51
CA GLU A 182 3.56 -20.57 -5.45
C GLU A 182 2.11 -20.54 -5.96
N GLY A 183 1.83 -19.75 -7.01
CA GLY A 183 0.50 -19.54 -7.55
C GLY A 183 -0.37 -18.64 -6.67
N GLY A 184 -1.68 -18.86 -6.71
CA GLY A 184 -2.66 -18.10 -5.93
C GLY A 184 -3.37 -17.02 -6.74
N TYR A 185 -4.41 -16.43 -6.14
CA TYR A 185 -5.33 -15.52 -6.81
C TYR A 185 -4.63 -14.32 -7.44
N GLU A 186 -3.71 -13.69 -6.72
CA GLU A 186 -2.99 -12.50 -7.16
C GLU A 186 -2.08 -12.80 -8.33
N VAL A 187 -1.42 -13.98 -8.30
CA VAL A 187 -0.57 -14.45 -9.39
C VAL A 187 -1.39 -14.84 -10.61
N GLU A 188 -2.55 -15.46 -10.44
CA GLU A 188 -3.44 -15.81 -11.54
C GLU A 188 -4.04 -14.59 -12.20
N SER A 189 -4.48 -13.60 -11.41
CA SER A 189 -5.17 -12.39 -11.88
C SER A 189 -4.23 -11.28 -12.32
N THR A 190 -2.94 -11.29 -11.95
CA THR A 190 -1.99 -10.26 -12.40
C THR A 190 -1.87 -10.21 -13.93
N PRO A 191 -1.85 -9.01 -14.53
CA PRO A 191 -1.53 -8.86 -15.96
C PRO A 191 -0.03 -8.94 -16.25
N PHE A 192 0.81 -8.83 -15.22
CA PHE A 192 2.26 -8.78 -15.37
C PHE A 192 2.89 -10.18 -15.44
N ALA A 193 4.12 -10.25 -15.93
CA ALA A 193 4.95 -11.44 -16.00
C ALA A 193 6.13 -11.33 -15.03
N PRO A 194 6.82 -12.44 -14.69
CA PRO A 194 8.05 -12.41 -13.90
C PRO A 194 9.06 -11.36 -14.38
N GLY A 195 9.77 -10.72 -13.46
CA GLY A 195 10.69 -9.61 -13.72
C GLY A 195 10.02 -8.23 -13.71
N ALA A 196 8.69 -8.15 -13.56
CA ALA A 196 7.99 -6.88 -13.41
C ALA A 196 8.33 -6.18 -12.07
N ASP A 197 8.41 -6.96 -11.00
CA ASP A 197 8.79 -6.49 -9.66
C ASP A 197 10.21 -5.87 -9.63
N GLU A 198 11.17 -6.53 -10.24
CA GLU A 198 12.55 -6.06 -10.31
C GLU A 198 12.65 -4.70 -11.03
N ARG A 199 12.04 -4.59 -12.23
CA ARG A 199 12.00 -3.33 -12.98
C ARG A 199 11.28 -2.21 -12.22
N LEU A 200 10.21 -2.55 -11.50
CA LEU A 200 9.46 -1.60 -10.69
C LEU A 200 10.30 -1.08 -9.52
N MET A 201 10.98 -1.97 -8.80
CA MET A 201 11.87 -1.61 -7.70
C MET A 201 13.04 -0.74 -8.18
N GLU A 202 13.69 -1.11 -9.28
CA GLU A 202 14.78 -0.32 -9.87
C GLU A 202 14.33 1.10 -10.21
N ALA A 203 13.16 1.25 -10.86
CA ALA A 203 12.62 2.55 -11.23
C ALA A 203 12.25 3.40 -10.01
N ALA A 204 11.69 2.78 -8.97
CA ALA A 204 11.35 3.45 -7.72
C ALA A 204 12.61 3.97 -7.00
N LEU A 205 13.65 3.14 -6.88
CA LEU A 205 14.92 3.52 -6.26
C LEU A 205 15.67 4.59 -7.07
N ALA A 206 15.62 4.52 -8.41
CA ALA A 206 16.15 5.57 -9.26
C ALA A 206 15.41 6.91 -9.04
N GLY A 207 14.06 6.88 -8.99
CA GLY A 207 13.27 8.07 -8.69
C GLY A 207 13.55 8.65 -7.30
N LEU A 208 13.75 7.82 -6.28
CA LEU A 208 14.13 8.27 -4.94
C LEU A 208 15.50 8.99 -4.94
N LYS A 209 16.46 8.50 -5.72
CA LYS A 209 17.78 9.15 -5.86
C LYS A 209 17.69 10.49 -6.58
N GLU A 210 16.79 10.65 -7.56
CA GLU A 210 16.54 11.93 -8.24
C GLU A 210 16.02 13.03 -7.29
N LEU A 211 15.49 12.65 -6.13
CA LEU A 211 14.93 13.58 -5.13
C LEU A 211 15.97 14.08 -4.11
N LEU A 212 17.14 13.51 -4.04
CA LEU A 212 18.20 13.97 -3.13
C LEU A 212 18.66 15.38 -3.49
#